data_2d9027dc0d52c92012a02d303efc3f4e
#
_entry.id   2d9027dc0d52c92012a02d303efc3f4e
#
_cell.length_a   1.000
_cell.length_b   1.000
_cell.length_c   1.000
_cell.angle_alpha   90.00
_cell.angle_beta   90.00
_cell.angle_gamma   90.00
#
_symmetry.space_group_name_H-M   'P 1'
#
loop_
_entity.id
_entity.type
_entity.pdbx_description
1 polymer ?
#
loop_
_entity_poly.entity_id
_entity_poly.type
_entity_poly.pdbx_seq_one_letter_code
_entity_poly.pdbx_strand_id
1 'polypeptide(L)'
;IIGNNKYPIILTPGEKVVFNADLQNPEAYDVQGSDLSTALKQFAPIKARKEFVEDSLQSDFTKRIADKSEAEIEILRSEYLAEYRNSMHFYTKEAVSFAEKQNDLAGFFAMSTLDPELAESELIAYSDKIKTQFEDNAIVNQFREEIEKLKRLAVGQSAPEFEAYTPNNKTVKLSDYRGKYVLVDFWAAWCPDCRKENPNI
;
A
#
# COMPACT_ATOMS: atom_id res chain seq x y z
N ILE A 1 -16.17 -7.13 -13.61
CA ILE A 1 -16.84 -7.76 -12.45
C ILE A 1 -17.93 -8.68 -13.04
N ILE A 2 -17.93 -9.94 -12.66
CA ILE A 2 -18.98 -10.90 -13.06
C ILE A 2 -19.58 -11.45 -11.76
N GLY A 3 -20.86 -11.15 -11.51
CA GLY A 3 -21.45 -11.35 -10.19
C GLY A 3 -20.75 -10.49 -9.15
N ASN A 4 -20.34 -11.10 -8.02
CA ASN A 4 -19.56 -10.43 -6.96
C ASN A 4 -18.04 -10.60 -7.13
N ASN A 5 -17.58 -11.32 -8.18
CA ASN A 5 -16.17 -11.64 -8.37
C ASN A 5 -15.48 -10.60 -9.24
N LYS A 6 -14.24 -10.30 -8.90
CA LYS A 6 -13.36 -9.38 -9.63
C LYS A 6 -12.22 -10.16 -10.26
N TYR A 7 -12.08 -10.04 -11.56
CA TYR A 7 -11.00 -10.68 -12.32
C TYR A 7 -10.11 -9.58 -12.91
N PRO A 8 -8.85 -9.48 -12.51
CA PRO A 8 -7.93 -8.53 -13.12
C PRO A 8 -7.58 -9.00 -14.53
N ILE A 9 -7.75 -8.12 -15.51
CA ILE A 9 -7.41 -8.37 -16.92
C ILE A 9 -6.66 -7.14 -17.43
N ILE A 10 -5.56 -7.35 -18.13
CA ILE A 10 -4.86 -6.32 -18.89
C ILE A 10 -5.18 -6.52 -20.36
N LEU A 11 -5.72 -5.50 -20.98
CA LEU A 11 -6.06 -5.50 -22.40
C LEU A 11 -5.09 -4.59 -23.16
N THR A 12 -4.47 -5.15 -24.19
CA THR A 12 -3.59 -4.41 -25.09
C THR A 12 -4.32 -4.17 -26.43
N PRO A 13 -4.19 -3.00 -27.04
CA PRO A 13 -4.82 -2.72 -28.33
C PRO A 13 -4.46 -3.78 -29.40
N GLY A 14 -5.49 -4.34 -30.05
CA GLY A 14 -5.33 -5.38 -31.09
C GLY A 14 -5.37 -6.82 -30.58
N GLU A 15 -5.30 -7.08 -29.27
CA GLU A 15 -5.50 -8.43 -28.71
C GLU A 15 -6.96 -8.87 -28.79
N LYS A 16 -7.17 -10.16 -29.04
CA LYS A 16 -8.46 -10.83 -28.92
C LYS A 16 -8.43 -11.71 -27.69
N VAL A 17 -9.02 -11.23 -26.61
CA VAL A 17 -9.03 -11.93 -25.33
C VAL A 17 -10.31 -12.74 -25.20
N VAL A 18 -10.18 -14.03 -24.90
CA VAL A 18 -11.29 -14.91 -24.52
C VAL A 18 -11.19 -15.14 -23.03
N PHE A 19 -12.27 -14.81 -22.33
CA PHE A 19 -12.38 -15.01 -20.88
C PHE A 19 -13.53 -15.96 -20.57
N ASN A 20 -13.24 -17.04 -19.84
CA ASN A 20 -14.20 -18.01 -19.35
C ASN A 20 -14.14 -18.06 -17.83
N ALA A 21 -15.26 -17.94 -17.16
CA ALA A 21 -15.33 -18.06 -15.70
C ALA A 21 -16.49 -18.97 -15.32
N ASP A 22 -16.23 -19.82 -14.32
CA ASP A 22 -17.29 -20.57 -13.64
C ASP A 22 -17.83 -19.73 -12.46
N LEU A 23 -19.10 -19.33 -12.53
CA LEU A 23 -19.73 -18.52 -11.49
C LEU A 23 -19.94 -19.30 -10.18
N GLN A 24 -19.90 -20.63 -10.20
CA GLN A 24 -19.97 -21.48 -9.02
C GLN A 24 -18.58 -21.74 -8.42
N ASN A 25 -17.53 -21.61 -9.23
CA ASN A 25 -16.14 -21.72 -8.81
C ASN A 25 -15.32 -20.55 -9.37
N PRO A 26 -15.37 -19.37 -8.74
CA PRO A 26 -14.77 -18.16 -9.27
C PRO A 26 -13.26 -18.23 -9.48
N GLU A 27 -12.57 -19.12 -8.79
CA GLU A 27 -11.11 -19.30 -8.94
C GLU A 27 -10.78 -20.10 -10.21
N ALA A 28 -11.74 -20.86 -10.74
CA ALA A 28 -11.59 -21.64 -11.97
C ALA A 28 -11.96 -20.81 -13.20
N TYR A 29 -11.27 -19.68 -13.40
CA TYR A 29 -11.39 -18.90 -14.63
C TYR A 29 -10.24 -19.18 -15.58
N ASP A 30 -10.47 -18.94 -16.87
CA ASP A 30 -9.46 -19.04 -17.91
C ASP A 30 -9.43 -17.77 -18.76
N VAL A 31 -8.23 -17.37 -19.16
CA VAL A 31 -8.00 -16.22 -20.02
C VAL A 31 -7.01 -16.63 -21.13
N GLN A 32 -7.38 -16.36 -22.38
CA GLN A 32 -6.59 -16.69 -23.55
C GLN A 32 -6.45 -15.47 -24.45
N GLY A 33 -5.36 -15.38 -25.20
CA GLY A 33 -5.11 -14.30 -26.16
C GLY A 33 -4.51 -13.03 -25.54
N SER A 34 -4.06 -13.09 -24.29
CA SER A 34 -3.27 -12.04 -23.64
C SER A 34 -2.27 -12.65 -22.67
N ASP A 35 -0.98 -12.47 -22.97
CA ASP A 35 0.11 -12.95 -22.13
C ASP A 35 0.10 -12.22 -20.76
N LEU A 36 -0.19 -10.91 -20.77
CA LEU A 36 -0.28 -10.09 -19.56
C LEU A 36 -1.41 -10.57 -18.63
N SER A 37 -2.60 -10.85 -19.18
CA SER A 37 -3.72 -11.37 -18.40
C SER A 37 -3.44 -12.79 -17.90
N THR A 38 -2.72 -13.61 -18.67
CA THR A 38 -2.27 -14.94 -18.22
C THR A 38 -1.26 -14.83 -17.09
N ALA A 39 -0.34 -13.87 -17.14
CA ALA A 39 0.58 -13.60 -16.05
C ALA A 39 -0.15 -13.11 -14.78
N LEU A 40 -1.14 -12.22 -14.92
CA LEU A 40 -1.98 -11.81 -13.78
C LEU A 40 -2.71 -12.98 -13.10
N LYS A 41 -3.18 -13.95 -13.88
CA LYS A 41 -3.78 -15.17 -13.34
C LYS A 41 -2.80 -15.93 -12.43
N GLN A 42 -1.50 -15.92 -12.74
CA GLN A 42 -0.47 -16.54 -11.89
C GLN A 42 -0.24 -15.75 -10.59
N PHE A 43 -0.48 -14.43 -10.59
CA PHE A 43 -0.42 -13.61 -9.39
C PHE A 43 -1.67 -13.71 -8.51
N ALA A 44 -2.81 -14.08 -9.06
CA ALA A 44 -4.08 -14.15 -8.36
C ALA A 44 -4.04 -14.96 -7.04
N PRO A 45 -3.41 -16.16 -6.95
CA PRO A 45 -3.32 -16.90 -5.70
C PRO A 45 -2.50 -16.19 -4.61
N ILE A 46 -1.47 -15.42 -5.01
CA ILE A 46 -0.65 -14.64 -4.08
C ILE A 46 -1.53 -13.54 -3.44
N LYS A 47 -2.27 -12.82 -4.28
CA LYS A 47 -3.21 -11.76 -3.85
C LYS A 47 -4.35 -12.32 -3.01
N ALA A 48 -4.96 -13.42 -3.42
CA ALA A 48 -6.05 -14.07 -2.68
C ALA A 48 -5.60 -14.52 -1.28
N ARG A 49 -4.37 -15.05 -1.14
CA ARG A 49 -3.81 -15.40 0.17
C ARG A 49 -3.63 -14.18 1.07
N LYS A 50 -3.16 -13.04 0.52
CA LYS A 50 -3.09 -11.78 1.26
C LYS A 50 -4.46 -11.38 1.81
N GLU A 51 -5.46 -11.31 0.95
CA GLU A 51 -6.83 -10.94 1.31
C GLU A 51 -7.40 -11.89 2.38
N PHE A 52 -7.21 -13.19 2.23
CA PHE A 52 -7.63 -14.18 3.24
C PHE A 52 -6.96 -13.96 4.60
N VAL A 53 -5.66 -13.67 4.63
CA VAL A 53 -4.93 -13.41 5.88
C VAL A 53 -5.41 -12.11 6.52
N GLU A 54 -5.61 -11.05 5.75
CA GLU A 54 -6.14 -9.76 6.24
C GLU A 54 -7.53 -9.94 6.87
N ASP A 55 -8.44 -10.62 6.17
CA ASP A 55 -9.79 -10.89 6.66
C ASP A 55 -9.78 -11.77 7.92
N SER A 56 -8.90 -12.78 7.96
CA SER A 56 -8.75 -13.67 9.11
C SER A 56 -8.23 -12.93 10.33
N LEU A 57 -7.17 -12.13 10.18
CA LEU A 57 -6.61 -11.32 11.26
C LEU A 57 -7.62 -10.30 11.78
N GLN A 58 -8.32 -9.60 10.88
CA GLN A 58 -9.36 -8.65 11.26
C GLN A 58 -10.53 -9.30 12.00
N SER A 59 -10.98 -10.49 11.53
CA SER A 59 -12.04 -11.26 12.18
C SER A 59 -11.63 -11.75 13.57
N ASP A 60 -10.39 -12.25 13.72
CA ASP A 60 -9.85 -12.70 15.01
C ASP A 60 -9.74 -11.53 15.98
N PHE A 61 -9.14 -10.41 15.56
CA PHE A 61 -9.02 -9.21 16.36
C PHE A 61 -10.38 -8.72 16.85
N THR A 62 -11.37 -8.61 15.95
CA THR A 62 -12.74 -8.18 16.29
C THR A 62 -13.37 -9.06 17.36
N LYS A 63 -13.17 -10.39 17.30
CA LYS A 63 -13.68 -11.34 18.32
C LYS A 63 -12.95 -11.19 19.64
N ARG A 64 -11.63 -11.00 19.62
CA ARG A 64 -10.78 -10.90 20.82
C ARG A 64 -11.00 -9.63 21.62
N ILE A 65 -11.38 -8.51 20.97
CA ILE A 65 -11.63 -7.24 21.65
C ILE A 65 -13.07 -7.12 22.20
N ALA A 66 -13.97 -8.02 21.84
CA ALA A 66 -15.32 -8.03 22.41
C ALA A 66 -15.23 -8.17 23.94
N ASP A 67 -15.93 -7.32 24.66
CA ASP A 67 -15.97 -7.31 26.13
C ASP A 67 -14.62 -7.02 26.84
N LYS A 68 -13.64 -6.43 26.15
CA LYS A 68 -12.32 -6.07 26.69
C LYS A 68 -12.27 -4.61 27.15
N SER A 69 -11.46 -4.36 28.18
CA SER A 69 -11.11 -3.00 28.62
C SER A 69 -10.19 -2.33 27.59
N GLU A 70 -10.14 -0.98 27.63
CA GLU A 70 -9.30 -0.20 26.71
C GLU A 70 -7.80 -0.59 26.80
N ALA A 71 -7.30 -0.85 28.02
CA ALA A 71 -5.93 -1.32 28.22
C ALA A 71 -5.65 -2.70 27.61
N GLU A 72 -6.59 -3.65 27.71
CA GLU A 72 -6.48 -4.97 27.09
C GLU A 72 -6.55 -4.86 25.56
N ILE A 73 -7.43 -3.98 25.03
CA ILE A 73 -7.55 -3.73 23.58
C ILE A 73 -6.23 -3.20 23.02
N GLU A 74 -5.53 -2.31 23.72
CA GLU A 74 -4.26 -1.77 23.25
C GLU A 74 -3.16 -2.85 23.13
N ILE A 75 -3.12 -3.78 24.07
CA ILE A 75 -2.21 -4.95 24.00
C ILE A 75 -2.56 -5.80 22.77
N LEU A 76 -3.83 -6.14 22.60
CA LEU A 76 -4.31 -6.94 21.47
C LEU A 76 -4.07 -6.24 20.12
N ARG A 77 -4.20 -4.91 20.09
CA ARG A 77 -3.88 -4.10 18.91
C ARG A 77 -2.40 -4.19 18.54
N SER A 78 -1.51 -4.15 19.52
CA SER A 78 -0.07 -4.30 19.29
C SER A 78 0.26 -5.67 18.70
N GLU A 79 -0.35 -6.75 19.21
CA GLU A 79 -0.19 -8.10 18.67
C GLU A 79 -0.71 -8.19 17.23
N TYR A 80 -1.92 -7.69 16.98
CA TYR A 80 -2.53 -7.64 15.66
C TYR A 80 -1.64 -6.91 14.64
N LEU A 81 -1.12 -5.73 15.02
CA LEU A 81 -0.26 -4.95 14.14
C LEU A 81 1.07 -5.65 13.83
N ALA A 82 1.62 -6.38 14.80
CA ALA A 82 2.84 -7.16 14.58
C ALA A 82 2.61 -8.31 13.60
N GLU A 83 1.51 -9.06 13.76
CA GLU A 83 1.14 -10.14 12.85
C GLU A 83 0.80 -9.63 11.45
N TYR A 84 0.06 -8.53 11.37
CA TYR A 84 -0.25 -7.86 10.11
C TYR A 84 1.03 -7.45 9.35
N ARG A 85 1.96 -6.75 10.01
CA ARG A 85 3.24 -6.34 9.40
C ARG A 85 4.05 -7.54 8.90
N ASN A 86 4.12 -8.61 9.68
CA ASN A 86 4.82 -9.83 9.27
C ASN A 86 4.20 -10.45 8.01
N SER A 87 2.87 -10.52 7.97
CA SER A 87 2.14 -11.05 6.82
C SER A 87 2.34 -10.18 5.58
N MET A 88 2.29 -8.85 5.73
CA MET A 88 2.52 -7.91 4.63
C MET A 88 3.96 -7.96 4.14
N HIS A 89 4.95 -8.12 5.02
CA HIS A 89 6.34 -8.31 4.62
C HIS A 89 6.53 -9.57 3.75
N PHE A 90 5.85 -10.67 4.11
CA PHE A 90 5.88 -11.88 3.29
C PHE A 90 5.23 -11.65 1.92
N TYR A 91 4.06 -11.01 1.88
CA TYR A 91 3.38 -10.64 0.65
C TYR A 91 4.23 -9.72 -0.24
N THR A 92 4.87 -8.72 0.35
CA THR A 92 5.78 -7.81 -0.37
C THR A 92 6.88 -8.59 -1.10
N LYS A 93 7.52 -9.56 -0.42
CA LYS A 93 8.55 -10.41 -1.05
C LYS A 93 8.01 -11.21 -2.23
N GLU A 94 6.82 -11.76 -2.12
CA GLU A 94 6.20 -12.53 -3.21
C GLU A 94 5.85 -11.62 -4.40
N ALA A 95 5.28 -10.43 -4.14
CA ALA A 95 4.95 -9.47 -5.18
C ALA A 95 6.19 -8.93 -5.91
N VAL A 96 7.25 -8.59 -5.16
CA VAL A 96 8.53 -8.18 -5.74
C VAL A 96 9.12 -9.30 -6.60
N SER A 97 9.18 -10.53 -6.07
CA SER A 97 9.70 -11.68 -6.83
C SER A 97 8.90 -11.95 -8.11
N PHE A 98 7.59 -11.76 -8.07
CA PHE A 98 6.75 -11.86 -9.26
C PHE A 98 7.06 -10.74 -10.26
N ALA A 99 7.14 -9.48 -9.81
CA ALA A 99 7.43 -8.33 -10.65
C ALA A 99 8.84 -8.39 -11.29
N GLU A 100 9.81 -8.99 -10.59
CA GLU A 100 11.15 -9.22 -11.15
C GLU A 100 11.14 -10.22 -12.31
N LYS A 101 10.31 -11.25 -12.24
CA LYS A 101 10.19 -12.29 -13.28
C LYS A 101 9.39 -11.80 -14.49
N GLN A 102 8.32 -11.08 -14.25
CA GLN A 102 7.42 -10.64 -15.33
C GLN A 102 7.95 -9.39 -16.06
N ASN A 103 8.55 -8.44 -15.36
CA ASN A 103 9.13 -7.20 -15.92
C ASN A 103 8.26 -6.49 -16.99
N ASP A 104 6.94 -6.54 -16.81
CA ASP A 104 5.90 -6.03 -17.69
C ASP A 104 4.75 -5.38 -16.89
N LEU A 105 3.61 -5.08 -17.51
CA LEU A 105 2.45 -4.49 -16.81
C LEU A 105 1.81 -5.43 -15.79
N ALA A 106 1.99 -6.75 -15.90
CA ALA A 106 1.54 -7.68 -14.85
C ALA A 106 2.43 -7.56 -13.60
N GLY A 107 3.75 -7.40 -13.79
CA GLY A 107 4.68 -7.08 -12.72
C GLY A 107 4.38 -5.72 -12.08
N PHE A 108 4.08 -4.70 -12.90
CA PHE A 108 3.63 -3.40 -12.39
C PHE A 108 2.36 -3.53 -11.55
N PHE A 109 1.36 -4.29 -12.01
CA PHE A 109 0.15 -4.53 -11.24
C PHE A 109 0.47 -5.13 -9.86
N ALA A 110 1.35 -6.14 -9.80
CA ALA A 110 1.73 -6.74 -8.52
C ALA A 110 2.33 -5.69 -7.56
N MET A 111 3.25 -4.86 -8.04
CA MET A 111 3.85 -3.78 -7.23
C MET A 111 2.83 -2.72 -6.80
N SER A 112 1.86 -2.38 -7.64
CA SER A 112 0.82 -1.40 -7.32
C SER A 112 -0.17 -1.87 -6.23
N THR A 113 -0.14 -3.15 -5.84
CA THR A 113 -0.95 -3.70 -4.74
C THR A 113 -0.28 -3.60 -3.37
N LEU A 114 0.98 -3.16 -3.31
CA LEU A 114 1.72 -3.02 -2.06
C LEU A 114 1.27 -1.78 -1.28
N ASP A 115 1.33 -1.91 0.04
CA ASP A 115 1.10 -0.80 0.95
C ASP A 115 2.33 0.12 0.98
N PRO A 116 2.19 1.41 0.62
CA PRO A 116 3.32 2.34 0.58
C PRO A 116 4.00 2.56 1.94
N GLU A 117 3.29 2.42 3.05
CA GLU A 117 3.87 2.58 4.39
C GLU A 117 4.75 1.38 4.78
N LEU A 118 4.41 0.19 4.27
CA LEU A 118 5.10 -1.06 4.62
C LEU A 118 6.14 -1.51 3.59
N ALA A 119 6.07 -0.99 2.37
CA ALA A 119 6.93 -1.37 1.24
C ALA A 119 7.59 -0.16 0.55
N GLU A 120 7.86 0.92 1.31
CA GLU A 120 8.40 2.17 0.78
C GLU A 120 9.68 1.94 -0.05
N SER A 121 10.65 1.21 0.51
CA SER A 121 11.94 0.97 -0.15
C SER A 121 11.79 0.17 -1.45
N GLU A 122 10.94 -0.84 -1.45
CA GLU A 122 10.67 -1.68 -2.62
C GLU A 122 9.95 -0.91 -3.72
N LEU A 123 8.99 -0.07 -3.35
CA LEU A 123 8.26 0.77 -4.30
C LEU A 123 9.15 1.85 -4.91
N ILE A 124 10.02 2.48 -4.14
CA ILE A 124 11.01 3.45 -4.64
C ILE A 124 11.96 2.77 -5.61
N ALA A 125 12.55 1.63 -5.21
CA ALA A 125 13.47 0.88 -6.07
C ALA A 125 12.81 0.41 -7.37
N TYR A 126 11.54 -0.04 -7.28
CA TYR A 126 10.78 -0.45 -8.46
C TYR A 126 10.46 0.74 -9.38
N SER A 127 10.04 1.88 -8.84
CA SER A 127 9.78 3.10 -9.62
C SER A 127 11.03 3.57 -10.37
N ASP A 128 12.19 3.56 -9.72
CA ASP A 128 13.47 3.89 -10.35
C ASP A 128 13.84 2.87 -11.47
N LYS A 129 13.58 1.58 -11.25
CA LYS A 129 13.81 0.51 -12.24
C LYS A 129 12.98 0.70 -13.52
N ILE A 130 11.70 1.06 -13.38
CA ILE A 130 10.78 1.22 -14.53
C ILE A 130 10.76 2.64 -15.09
N LYS A 131 11.68 3.50 -14.70
CA LYS A 131 11.67 4.95 -15.02
C LYS A 131 11.47 5.26 -16.51
N THR A 132 11.99 4.46 -17.39
CA THR A 132 11.91 4.62 -18.85
C THR A 132 11.01 3.57 -19.53
N GLN A 133 10.24 2.83 -18.74
CA GLN A 133 9.31 1.83 -19.27
C GLN A 133 7.88 2.38 -19.18
N PHE A 134 7.01 1.96 -20.07
CA PHE A 134 5.58 2.30 -20.05
C PHE A 134 5.29 3.82 -20.05
N GLU A 135 6.07 4.64 -20.76
CA GLU A 135 5.99 6.10 -20.75
C GLU A 135 4.60 6.62 -21.17
N ASP A 136 3.92 5.92 -22.08
CA ASP A 136 2.57 6.27 -22.56
C ASP A 136 1.45 5.76 -21.65
N ASN A 137 1.76 5.09 -20.54
CA ASN A 137 0.76 4.53 -19.64
C ASN A 137 0.44 5.50 -18.50
N ALA A 138 -0.76 6.08 -18.54
CA ALA A 138 -1.19 7.09 -17.56
C ALA A 138 -1.19 6.57 -16.11
N ILE A 139 -1.54 5.29 -15.88
CA ILE A 139 -1.58 4.67 -14.54
C ILE A 139 -0.16 4.51 -13.99
N VAL A 140 0.78 4.09 -14.84
CA VAL A 140 2.20 3.98 -14.45
C VAL A 140 2.79 5.36 -14.18
N ASN A 141 2.43 6.38 -14.95
CA ASN A 141 2.90 7.75 -14.72
C ASN A 141 2.34 8.31 -13.42
N GLN A 142 1.07 8.11 -13.11
CA GLN A 142 0.48 8.48 -11.82
C GLN A 142 1.19 7.78 -10.65
N PHE A 143 1.43 6.48 -10.76
CA PHE A 143 2.20 5.74 -9.74
C PHE A 143 3.58 6.36 -9.52
N ARG A 144 4.32 6.70 -10.58
CA ARG A 144 5.63 7.36 -10.45
C ARG A 144 5.54 8.69 -9.71
N GLU A 145 4.54 9.51 -10.03
CA GLU A 145 4.34 10.79 -9.35
C GLU A 145 4.07 10.61 -7.85
N GLU A 146 3.30 9.60 -7.48
CA GLU A 146 3.01 9.26 -6.08
C GLU A 146 4.26 8.76 -5.35
N ILE A 147 5.05 7.89 -5.98
CA ILE A 147 6.31 7.39 -5.40
C ILE A 147 7.37 8.51 -5.31
N GLU A 148 7.41 9.45 -6.25
CA GLU A 148 8.30 10.61 -6.12
C GLU A 148 7.95 11.51 -4.93
N LYS A 149 6.67 11.63 -4.58
CA LYS A 149 6.23 12.33 -3.36
C LYS A 149 6.69 11.58 -2.10
N LEU A 150 6.49 10.26 -2.08
CA LEU A 150 6.94 9.38 -1.00
C LEU A 150 8.45 9.48 -0.81
N LYS A 151 9.21 9.39 -1.90
CA LYS A 151 10.68 9.48 -1.90
C LYS A 151 11.21 10.78 -1.30
N ARG A 152 10.52 11.91 -1.51
CA ARG A 152 10.91 13.21 -0.91
C ARG A 152 10.80 13.23 0.62
N LEU A 153 9.95 12.39 1.19
CA LEU A 153 9.71 12.31 2.64
C LEU A 153 10.38 11.09 3.28
N ALA A 154 11.04 10.26 2.48
CA ALA A 154 11.70 9.04 2.96
C ALA A 154 12.78 9.36 4.02
N VAL A 155 13.03 8.40 4.89
CA VAL A 155 14.07 8.50 5.92
C VAL A 155 15.43 8.83 5.28
N GLY A 156 16.11 9.82 5.83
CA GLY A 156 17.40 10.32 5.32
C GLY A 156 17.28 11.44 4.30
N GLN A 157 16.09 11.81 3.85
CA GLN A 157 15.88 12.97 2.99
C GLN A 157 15.74 14.25 3.80
N SER A 158 16.05 15.38 3.16
CA SER A 158 15.81 16.69 3.78
C SER A 158 14.32 16.96 3.87
N ALA A 159 13.83 17.20 5.08
CA ALA A 159 12.43 17.61 5.27
C ALA A 159 12.12 18.88 4.45
N PRO A 160 10.95 18.96 3.80
CA PRO A 160 10.50 20.16 3.13
C PRO A 160 10.41 21.34 4.11
N GLU A 161 10.84 22.52 3.67
CA GLU A 161 10.69 23.72 4.48
C GLU A 161 9.22 24.13 4.59
N PHE A 162 8.79 24.53 5.76
CA PHE A 162 7.47 25.10 6.00
C PHE A 162 7.53 26.22 7.03
N GLU A 163 6.55 27.10 6.99
CA GLU A 163 6.36 28.16 7.95
C GLU A 163 5.07 27.94 8.76
N ALA A 164 5.12 28.24 10.04
CA ALA A 164 3.97 28.20 10.93
C ALA A 164 3.90 29.46 11.81
N TYR A 165 2.72 29.73 12.37
CA TYR A 165 2.55 30.86 13.27
C TYR A 165 2.44 30.38 14.72
N THR A 166 3.19 31.03 15.60
CA THR A 166 3.01 30.83 17.05
C THR A 166 1.69 31.45 17.51
N PRO A 167 1.20 31.11 18.71
CA PRO A 167 0.00 31.75 19.30
C PRO A 167 0.09 33.30 19.37
N ASN A 168 1.30 33.85 19.37
CA ASN A 168 1.56 35.29 19.38
C ASN A 168 1.74 35.87 17.95
N ASN A 169 1.29 35.17 16.92
CA ASN A 169 1.42 35.56 15.51
C ASN A 169 2.87 35.79 15.03
N LYS A 170 3.86 35.21 15.70
CA LYS A 170 5.23 35.21 15.21
C LYS A 170 5.43 34.05 14.23
N THR A 171 5.94 34.33 13.05
CA THR A 171 6.33 33.31 12.09
C THR A 171 7.55 32.54 12.59
N VAL A 172 7.51 31.22 12.46
CA VAL A 172 8.63 30.29 12.68
C VAL A 172 8.77 29.38 11.47
N LYS A 173 10.00 29.01 11.16
CA LYS A 173 10.35 28.11 10.05
C LYS A 173 10.95 26.83 10.60
N LEU A 174 10.79 25.72 9.88
CA LEU A 174 11.47 24.47 10.26
C LEU A 174 12.99 24.68 10.32
N SER A 175 13.56 25.47 9.42
CA SER A 175 14.99 25.81 9.39
C SER A 175 15.51 26.55 10.62
N ASP A 176 14.67 27.23 11.41
CA ASP A 176 15.05 27.90 12.66
C ASP A 176 15.48 26.88 13.75
N TYR A 177 15.14 25.61 13.57
CA TYR A 177 15.44 24.52 14.50
C TYR A 177 16.60 23.63 14.04
N ARG A 178 17.40 24.06 13.04
CA ARG A 178 18.54 23.29 12.56
C ARG A 178 19.50 22.94 13.72
N GLY A 179 20.00 21.70 13.70
CA GLY A 179 20.88 21.18 14.75
C GLY A 179 20.13 20.64 15.98
N LYS A 180 18.79 20.62 15.94
CA LYS A 180 17.93 20.02 16.99
C LYS A 180 17.12 18.87 16.42
N TYR A 181 16.67 17.98 17.30
CA TYR A 181 15.58 17.05 16.97
C TYR A 181 14.27 17.82 17.01
N VAL A 182 13.44 17.63 16.02
CA VAL A 182 12.12 18.28 15.90
C VAL A 182 11.06 17.20 15.69
N LEU A 183 10.09 17.14 16.58
CA LEU A 183 8.87 16.37 16.38
C LEU A 183 7.84 17.30 15.73
N VAL A 184 7.28 16.87 14.60
CA VAL A 184 6.19 17.59 13.91
C VAL A 184 4.92 16.78 14.09
N ASP A 185 3.97 17.34 14.80
CA ASP A 185 2.65 16.74 15.02
C ASP A 185 1.59 17.49 14.20
N PHE A 186 0.83 16.75 13.40
CA PHE A 186 -0.29 17.27 12.61
C PHE A 186 -1.61 16.90 13.30
N TRP A 187 -2.17 17.83 14.05
CA TRP A 187 -3.39 17.61 14.79
C TRP A 187 -4.48 18.63 14.49
N ALA A 188 -5.71 18.34 14.90
CA ALA A 188 -6.83 19.26 14.79
C ALA A 188 -7.76 19.15 16.00
N ALA A 189 -8.37 20.25 16.39
CA ALA A 189 -9.29 20.30 17.54
C ALA A 189 -10.54 19.41 17.36
N TRP A 190 -10.95 19.15 16.13
CA TRP A 190 -12.08 18.27 15.80
C TRP A 190 -11.67 16.78 15.69
N CYS A 191 -10.39 16.44 15.81
CA CYS A 191 -9.89 15.06 15.75
C CYS A 191 -9.91 14.46 17.19
N PRO A 192 -10.79 13.49 17.50
CA PRO A 192 -10.87 12.91 18.84
C PRO A 192 -9.61 12.17 19.26
N ASP A 193 -9.01 11.40 18.34
CA ASP A 193 -7.80 10.60 18.60
C ASP A 193 -6.59 11.49 18.83
N CYS A 194 -6.46 12.59 18.07
CA CYS A 194 -5.42 13.59 18.30
C CYS A 194 -5.50 14.18 19.70
N ARG A 195 -6.72 14.49 20.18
CA ARG A 195 -6.92 15.04 21.54
C ARG A 195 -6.61 14.05 22.65
N LYS A 196 -6.77 12.74 22.38
CA LYS A 196 -6.39 11.69 23.33
C LYS A 196 -4.86 11.56 23.41
N GLU A 197 -4.18 11.75 22.28
CA GLU A 197 -2.72 11.61 22.19
C GLU A 197 -1.97 12.85 22.69
N ASN A 198 -2.51 14.06 22.51
CA ASN A 198 -1.87 15.31 22.92
C ASN A 198 -1.27 15.32 24.36
N PRO A 199 -1.86 14.67 25.39
CA PRO A 199 -1.24 14.61 26.72
C PRO A 199 0.03 13.75 26.78
N ASN A 200 0.29 12.92 25.76
CA ASN A 200 1.44 12.01 25.72
C ASN A 200 2.64 12.62 24.94
N ILE A 201 2.44 13.76 24.25
CA ILE A 201 3.46 14.52 23.51
C ILE A 201 3.99 15.66 24.38
#